data_0cd5b590cbde1537d8b996754ae8186f
#
_entry.id   0cd5b590cbde1537d8b996754ae8186f
#
_cell.length_a   1.000
_cell.length_b   1.000
_cell.length_c   1.000
_cell.angle_alpha   90.00
_cell.angle_beta   90.00
_cell.angle_gamma   90.00
#
_symmetry.space_group_name_H-M   'P 1'
#
loop_
_entity.id
_entity.type
_entity.pdbx_description
1 polymer ?
#
loop_
_entity_poly.entity_id
_entity_poly.type
_entity_poly.pdbx_seq_one_letter_code
_entity_poly.pdbx_strand_id
1 'polypeptide(L)'
;MEILKINNFLCIENAEIEIKRINLFIGEQAQGKSVIAKLIYFFKEYPYTLIGSIYRGITTKEGNDAFVLAKFEKIFPAYTWSNTEFNIEYSNKYYSIAISCKDGKLNLNTDSIIREVFTALNEARPYIGLVNNQFVKIIGDKIVYQGRNNFIMDDDFSLLDAILADQLFKQKNSFLEKNIYIPAGRSFFATLGNNIFSFINSEIKIDYFLILFGKTYQSIREDYYYWREENKEKRLKYIIEKIIGGQSLFENGQDWIVNQRGKISLADASSGQQESLPIITVLLKSPYFHHSHISNHFIIEEPEAHLFPQAQSYITQLISNAYNEGIGLSSDIDGRFNSFTITTHSPYILTAFNNLIQAGNVAQSKNYQNLEELYKVVPKDEIVNFDDVSAYFVGNGTVKSILDEELKLIDASFIDSVSRDFANVFEKLVIMEENND
;
A
#
# COMPACT_ATOMS: atom_id res chain seq x y z
N MET A 1 -13.04 -11.03 8.07
CA MET A 1 -11.67 -11.33 8.51
C MET A 1 -10.86 -11.65 7.28
N GLU A 2 -9.69 -11.08 7.14
CA GLU A 2 -8.74 -11.31 6.04
C GLU A 2 -7.46 -11.84 6.65
N ILE A 3 -6.95 -12.99 6.16
CA ILE A 3 -5.84 -13.72 6.79
C ILE A 3 -4.85 -14.15 5.72
N LEU A 4 -3.55 -13.95 6.02
CA LEU A 4 -2.42 -14.50 5.28
C LEU A 4 -1.66 -15.48 6.18
N LYS A 5 -1.53 -16.73 5.72
CA LYS A 5 -0.73 -17.79 6.38
C LYS A 5 0.47 -18.11 5.51
N ILE A 6 1.64 -18.18 6.13
CA ILE A 6 2.90 -18.47 5.45
C ILE A 6 3.59 -19.62 6.20
N ASN A 7 3.94 -20.67 5.48
CA ASN A 7 4.71 -21.79 6.00
C ASN A 7 5.94 -22.01 5.13
N ASN A 8 7.12 -21.83 5.72
CA ASN A 8 8.41 -22.14 5.14
C ASN A 8 8.70 -21.43 3.81
N PHE A 9 8.41 -20.13 3.72
CA PHE A 9 8.65 -19.35 2.50
C PHE A 9 9.74 -18.30 2.70
N LEU A 10 10.82 -18.41 1.95
CA LEU A 10 12.02 -17.58 2.03
C LEU A 10 12.59 -17.54 3.46
N CYS A 11 12.60 -16.35 4.08
CA CYS A 11 13.08 -16.16 5.47
C CYS A 11 11.96 -16.30 6.51
N ILE A 12 10.74 -16.71 6.15
CA ILE A 12 9.61 -16.85 7.06
C ILE A 12 9.32 -18.35 7.23
N GLU A 13 9.51 -18.84 8.44
CA GLU A 13 9.23 -20.24 8.81
C GLU A 13 7.75 -20.45 9.01
N ASN A 14 7.12 -19.57 9.82
CA ASN A 14 5.69 -19.63 10.09
C ASN A 14 5.13 -18.24 10.43
N ALA A 15 4.00 -17.90 9.80
CA ALA A 15 3.27 -16.68 10.10
C ALA A 15 1.76 -16.88 9.88
N GLU A 16 0.96 -16.32 10.79
CA GLU A 16 -0.47 -16.11 10.61
C GLU A 16 -0.76 -14.62 10.87
N ILE A 17 -1.24 -13.93 9.85
CA ILE A 17 -1.36 -12.47 9.82
C ILE A 17 -2.82 -12.13 9.54
N GLU A 18 -3.47 -11.46 10.48
CA GLU A 18 -4.76 -10.80 10.25
C GLU A 18 -4.51 -9.46 9.57
N ILE A 19 -5.10 -9.26 8.41
CA ILE A 19 -5.01 -8.03 7.62
C ILE A 19 -6.21 -7.16 7.96
N LYS A 20 -5.91 -5.93 8.43
CA LYS A 20 -6.89 -4.89 8.74
C LYS A 20 -6.71 -3.68 7.80
N ARG A 21 -7.35 -2.56 8.09
CA ARG A 21 -7.20 -1.35 7.28
C ARG A 21 -5.81 -0.73 7.34
N ILE A 22 -5.15 -0.78 8.52
CA ILE A 22 -3.75 -0.36 8.71
C ILE A 22 -2.98 -1.56 9.24
N ASN A 23 -1.96 -1.99 8.49
CA ASN A 23 -1.11 -3.11 8.84
C ASN A 23 0.34 -2.62 8.97
N LEU A 24 0.91 -2.74 10.16
CA LEU A 24 2.27 -2.29 10.48
C LEU A 24 3.18 -3.48 10.68
N PHE A 25 4.29 -3.53 9.95
CA PHE A 25 5.31 -4.57 10.10
C PHE A 25 6.63 -3.93 10.48
N ILE A 26 7.09 -4.18 11.71
CA ILE A 26 8.39 -3.71 12.21
C ILE A 26 9.34 -4.89 12.44
N GLY A 27 10.62 -4.65 12.33
CA GLY A 27 11.68 -5.62 12.58
C GLY A 27 12.99 -5.18 11.94
N GLU A 28 14.06 -5.91 12.21
CA GLU A 28 15.37 -5.67 11.63
C GLU A 28 15.38 -5.86 10.11
N GLN A 29 16.46 -5.42 9.46
CA GLN A 29 16.66 -5.64 8.04
C GLN A 29 16.71 -7.14 7.70
N ALA A 30 16.29 -7.47 6.48
CA ALA A 30 16.30 -8.84 5.92
C ALA A 30 15.46 -9.88 6.70
N GLN A 31 14.56 -9.47 7.61
CA GLN A 31 13.70 -10.39 8.38
C GLN A 31 12.40 -10.80 7.67
N GLY A 32 12.13 -10.32 6.44
CA GLY A 32 10.97 -10.74 5.64
C GLY A 32 9.81 -9.76 5.58
N LYS A 33 9.92 -8.53 6.12
CA LYS A 33 8.87 -7.50 6.03
C LYS A 33 8.43 -7.23 4.58
N SER A 34 9.38 -7.01 3.69
CA SER A 34 9.10 -6.81 2.25
C SER A 34 8.54 -8.07 1.58
N VAL A 35 8.88 -9.27 2.05
CA VAL A 35 8.28 -10.52 1.57
C VAL A 35 6.79 -10.54 1.91
N ILE A 36 6.42 -10.21 3.14
CA ILE A 36 5.02 -10.12 3.58
C ILE A 36 4.26 -9.06 2.76
N ALA A 37 4.82 -7.87 2.61
CA ALA A 37 4.21 -6.79 1.83
C ALA A 37 3.97 -7.19 0.36
N LYS A 38 4.94 -7.86 -0.27
CA LYS A 38 4.83 -8.38 -1.64
C LYS A 38 3.80 -9.51 -1.76
N LEU A 39 3.67 -10.38 -0.74
CA LEU A 39 2.64 -11.41 -0.70
C LEU A 39 1.24 -10.80 -0.54
N ILE A 40 1.06 -9.83 0.35
CA ILE A 40 -0.21 -9.10 0.50
C ILE A 40 -0.60 -8.45 -0.84
N TYR A 41 0.34 -7.76 -1.50
CA TYR A 41 0.11 -7.21 -2.84
C TYR A 41 -0.33 -8.28 -3.83
N PHE A 42 0.40 -9.40 -3.91
CA PHE A 42 0.12 -10.45 -4.86
C PHE A 42 -1.29 -11.02 -4.71
N PHE A 43 -1.72 -11.33 -3.48
CA PHE A 43 -3.02 -11.92 -3.22
C PHE A 43 -4.17 -10.92 -3.37
N LYS A 44 -4.00 -9.68 -2.91
CA LYS A 44 -5.01 -8.62 -3.13
C LYS A 44 -5.13 -8.21 -4.60
N GLU A 45 -4.07 -8.36 -5.37
CA GLU A 45 -4.07 -8.09 -6.83
C GLU A 45 -4.62 -9.25 -7.66
N TYR A 46 -4.95 -10.38 -7.02
CA TYR A 46 -5.41 -11.56 -7.75
C TYR A 46 -6.68 -11.33 -8.58
N PRO A 47 -7.74 -10.63 -8.11
CA PRO A 47 -8.92 -10.35 -8.93
C PRO A 47 -8.58 -9.63 -10.22
N TYR A 48 -7.70 -8.63 -10.17
CA TYR A 48 -7.22 -7.93 -11.38
C TYR A 48 -6.37 -8.83 -12.27
N THR A 49 -5.59 -9.71 -11.67
CA THR A 49 -4.81 -10.71 -12.43
C THR A 49 -5.73 -11.67 -13.17
N LEU A 50 -6.82 -12.10 -12.55
CA LEU A 50 -7.84 -12.95 -13.14
C LEU A 50 -8.50 -12.26 -14.35
N ILE A 51 -8.98 -11.03 -14.18
CA ILE A 51 -9.55 -10.22 -15.24
C ILE A 51 -8.53 -10.04 -16.39
N GLY A 52 -7.27 -9.71 -16.05
CA GLY A 52 -6.19 -9.55 -17.02
C GLY A 52 -5.88 -10.79 -17.84
N SER A 53 -6.06 -11.99 -17.27
CA SER A 53 -5.92 -13.25 -18.01
C SER A 53 -7.00 -13.41 -19.09
N ILE A 54 -8.24 -13.06 -18.76
CA ILE A 54 -9.39 -13.09 -19.67
C ILE A 54 -9.20 -12.12 -20.84
N TYR A 55 -8.73 -10.88 -20.57
CA TYR A 55 -8.41 -9.91 -21.62
C TYR A 55 -7.36 -10.41 -22.61
N ARG A 56 -6.38 -11.17 -22.13
CA ARG A 56 -5.35 -11.80 -22.98
C ARG A 56 -5.83 -13.03 -23.73
N GLY A 57 -7.10 -13.36 -23.61
CA GLY A 57 -7.70 -14.49 -24.31
C GLY A 57 -7.48 -15.84 -23.65
N ILE A 58 -7.08 -15.87 -22.39
CA ILE A 58 -6.92 -17.10 -21.63
C ILE A 58 -8.30 -17.57 -21.19
N THR A 59 -8.74 -18.72 -21.70
CA THR A 59 -10.09 -19.26 -21.49
C THR A 59 -10.11 -20.54 -20.67
N THR A 60 -8.95 -21.16 -20.41
CA THR A 60 -8.86 -22.40 -19.65
C THR A 60 -8.33 -22.13 -18.23
N LYS A 61 -8.73 -22.99 -17.30
CA LYS A 61 -8.25 -22.92 -15.91
C LYS A 61 -6.73 -23.07 -15.86
N GLU A 62 -6.20 -24.05 -16.56
CA GLU A 62 -4.76 -24.34 -16.60
C GLU A 62 -3.95 -23.14 -17.17
N GLY A 63 -4.49 -22.47 -18.18
CA GLY A 63 -3.92 -21.26 -18.74
C GLY A 63 -3.93 -20.10 -17.74
N ASN A 64 -5.04 -19.93 -17.00
CA ASN A 64 -5.11 -18.91 -15.95
C ASN A 64 -4.17 -19.22 -14.80
N ASP A 65 -4.11 -20.48 -14.32
CA ASP A 65 -3.21 -20.89 -13.25
C ASP A 65 -1.74 -20.61 -13.66
N ALA A 66 -1.37 -20.96 -14.90
CA ALA A 66 -0.04 -20.67 -15.43
C ALA A 66 0.25 -19.14 -15.49
N PHE A 67 -0.74 -18.32 -15.87
CA PHE A 67 -0.60 -16.87 -15.91
C PHE A 67 -0.39 -16.26 -14.51
N VAL A 68 -1.14 -16.73 -13.51
CA VAL A 68 -1.02 -16.31 -12.11
C VAL A 68 0.33 -16.73 -11.54
N LEU A 69 0.75 -17.98 -11.76
CA LEU A 69 2.04 -18.47 -11.29
C LEU A 69 3.22 -17.75 -11.96
N ALA A 70 3.12 -17.41 -13.24
CA ALA A 70 4.13 -16.59 -13.92
C ALA A 70 4.25 -15.18 -13.29
N LYS A 71 3.14 -14.58 -12.80
CA LYS A 71 3.18 -13.33 -12.04
C LYS A 71 3.87 -13.52 -10.68
N PHE A 72 3.58 -14.64 -9.99
CA PHE A 72 4.26 -14.98 -8.74
C PHE A 72 5.78 -15.08 -8.94
N GLU A 73 6.24 -15.75 -10.00
CA GLU A 73 7.67 -15.89 -10.34
C GLU A 73 8.35 -14.56 -10.70
N LYS A 74 7.60 -13.60 -11.26
CA LYS A 74 8.12 -12.24 -11.49
C LYS A 74 8.39 -11.50 -10.20
N ILE A 75 7.54 -11.69 -9.17
CA ILE A 75 7.66 -11.05 -7.86
C ILE A 75 8.71 -11.79 -7.01
N PHE A 76 8.67 -13.11 -7.04
CA PHE A 76 9.55 -14.02 -6.30
C PHE A 76 10.27 -14.95 -7.27
N PRO A 77 11.49 -14.58 -7.74
CA PRO A 77 12.21 -15.37 -8.73
C PRO A 77 12.48 -16.80 -8.26
N ALA A 78 12.34 -17.78 -9.16
CA ALA A 78 12.41 -19.21 -8.87
C ALA A 78 13.68 -19.63 -8.11
N TYR A 79 14.83 -19.00 -8.38
CA TYR A 79 16.08 -19.31 -7.70
C TYR A 79 16.06 -19.04 -6.19
N THR A 80 15.08 -18.27 -5.69
CA THR A 80 14.96 -17.92 -4.27
C THR A 80 14.21 -18.98 -3.46
N TRP A 81 13.37 -19.81 -4.09
CA TRP A 81 12.46 -20.75 -3.41
C TRP A 81 12.42 -22.17 -3.99
N SER A 82 12.95 -22.42 -5.19
CA SER A 82 12.79 -23.71 -5.89
C SER A 82 13.31 -24.93 -5.13
N ASN A 83 14.21 -24.74 -4.18
CA ASN A 83 14.77 -25.81 -3.35
C ASN A 83 14.04 -25.97 -1.99
N THR A 84 12.92 -25.27 -1.79
CA THR A 84 12.20 -25.24 -0.53
C THR A 84 10.75 -25.67 -0.75
N GLU A 85 10.26 -26.58 0.07
CA GLU A 85 8.82 -26.86 0.11
C GLU A 85 8.14 -25.82 0.99
N PHE A 86 7.11 -25.18 0.47
CA PHE A 86 6.37 -24.13 1.19
C PHE A 86 4.88 -24.20 0.89
N ASN A 87 4.09 -23.56 1.77
CA ASN A 87 2.67 -23.31 1.57
C ASN A 87 2.31 -21.91 2.02
N ILE A 88 1.61 -21.16 1.16
CA ILE A 88 1.11 -19.82 1.45
C ILE A 88 -0.38 -19.81 1.16
N GLU A 89 -1.18 -19.41 2.16
CA GLU A 89 -2.64 -19.35 2.05
C GLU A 89 -3.12 -17.94 2.34
N TYR A 90 -3.99 -17.45 1.50
CA TYR A 90 -4.69 -16.20 1.69
C TYR A 90 -6.19 -16.43 1.63
N SER A 91 -6.91 -15.86 2.58
CA SER A 91 -8.37 -15.93 2.60
C SER A 91 -8.96 -14.59 3.08
N ASN A 92 -10.05 -14.22 2.46
CA ASN A 92 -10.91 -13.13 2.91
C ASN A 92 -12.38 -13.62 2.92
N LYS A 93 -13.32 -12.71 3.16
CA LYS A 93 -14.76 -13.11 3.20
C LYS A 93 -15.32 -13.56 1.85
N TYR A 94 -14.58 -13.37 0.75
CA TYR A 94 -15.06 -13.61 -0.62
C TYR A 94 -14.41 -14.82 -1.27
N TYR A 95 -13.12 -15.05 -1.04
CA TYR A 95 -12.37 -16.12 -1.69
C TYR A 95 -11.17 -16.58 -0.87
N SER A 96 -10.68 -17.74 -1.22
CA SER A 96 -9.41 -18.27 -0.72
C SER A 96 -8.52 -18.77 -1.85
N ILE A 97 -7.23 -18.54 -1.67
CA ILE A 97 -6.17 -18.92 -2.61
C ILE A 97 -5.01 -19.51 -1.82
N ALA A 98 -4.42 -20.58 -2.35
CA ALA A 98 -3.16 -21.10 -1.83
C ALA A 98 -2.14 -21.30 -2.96
N ILE A 99 -0.89 -20.97 -2.68
CA ILE A 99 0.28 -21.31 -3.51
C ILE A 99 1.18 -22.20 -2.69
N SER A 100 1.53 -23.34 -3.25
CA SER A 100 2.48 -24.26 -2.63
C SER A 100 3.57 -24.66 -3.62
N CYS A 101 4.72 -25.02 -3.07
CA CYS A 101 5.83 -25.61 -3.82
C CYS A 101 6.12 -27.00 -3.26
N LYS A 102 6.15 -27.99 -4.14
CA LYS A 102 6.59 -29.36 -3.82
C LYS A 102 7.45 -29.87 -4.97
N ASP A 103 8.60 -30.47 -4.65
CA ASP A 103 9.55 -30.97 -5.64
C ASP A 103 9.93 -29.92 -6.70
N GLY A 104 10.08 -28.64 -6.30
CA GLY A 104 10.39 -27.50 -7.16
C GLY A 104 9.28 -27.09 -8.12
N LYS A 105 8.05 -27.61 -7.96
CA LYS A 105 6.90 -27.28 -8.79
C LYS A 105 5.89 -26.47 -8.00
N LEU A 106 5.48 -25.35 -8.58
CA LEU A 106 4.39 -24.52 -8.04
C LEU A 106 3.03 -25.12 -8.34
N ASN A 107 2.15 -25.05 -7.35
CA ASN A 107 0.73 -25.39 -7.47
C ASN A 107 -0.10 -24.22 -6.98
N LEU A 108 -1.13 -23.86 -7.75
CA LEU A 108 -2.15 -22.91 -7.38
C LEU A 108 -3.43 -23.64 -7.01
N ASN A 109 -3.95 -23.39 -5.83
CA ASN A 109 -5.25 -23.91 -5.39
C ASN A 109 -6.21 -22.75 -5.12
N THR A 110 -7.40 -22.81 -5.67
CA THR A 110 -8.44 -21.79 -5.56
C THR A 110 -9.75 -22.44 -5.16
N ASP A 111 -10.58 -21.72 -4.42
CA ASP A 111 -11.91 -22.20 -4.04
C ASP A 111 -12.90 -22.26 -5.22
N SER A 112 -14.14 -22.71 -4.94
CA SER A 112 -15.20 -22.82 -5.95
C SER A 112 -15.65 -21.45 -6.46
N ILE A 113 -15.63 -20.42 -5.59
CA ILE A 113 -16.10 -19.08 -5.93
C ILE A 113 -15.25 -18.48 -7.04
N ILE A 114 -13.91 -18.60 -6.92
CA ILE A 114 -13.00 -18.14 -7.98
C ILE A 114 -13.28 -18.85 -9.31
N ARG A 115 -13.59 -20.15 -9.27
CA ARG A 115 -13.91 -20.92 -10.49
C ARG A 115 -15.21 -20.45 -11.15
N GLU A 116 -16.22 -20.17 -10.36
CA GLU A 116 -17.49 -19.61 -10.85
C GLU A 116 -17.27 -18.22 -11.47
N VAL A 117 -16.49 -17.37 -10.83
CA VAL A 117 -16.13 -16.05 -11.34
C VAL A 117 -15.36 -16.13 -12.64
N PHE A 118 -14.36 -17.01 -12.73
CA PHE A 118 -13.59 -17.21 -13.96
C PHE A 118 -14.50 -17.66 -15.11
N THR A 119 -15.45 -18.54 -14.84
CA THR A 119 -16.44 -18.98 -15.84
C THR A 119 -17.31 -17.81 -16.29
N ALA A 120 -17.88 -17.05 -15.35
CA ALA A 120 -18.73 -15.90 -15.67
C ALA A 120 -17.98 -14.81 -16.46
N LEU A 121 -16.71 -14.53 -16.11
CA LEU A 121 -15.87 -13.59 -16.87
C LEU A 121 -15.60 -14.09 -18.30
N ASN A 122 -15.36 -15.37 -18.49
CA ASN A 122 -15.19 -15.94 -19.83
C ASN A 122 -16.47 -15.86 -20.68
N GLU A 123 -17.64 -16.06 -20.10
CA GLU A 123 -18.93 -15.87 -20.76
C GLU A 123 -19.18 -14.41 -21.13
N ALA A 124 -18.75 -13.46 -20.27
CA ALA A 124 -18.86 -12.04 -20.54
C ALA A 124 -17.79 -11.50 -21.53
N ARG A 125 -16.75 -12.26 -21.81
CA ARG A 125 -15.60 -11.85 -22.65
C ARG A 125 -15.97 -11.22 -24.01
N PRO A 126 -16.94 -11.76 -24.80
CA PRO A 126 -17.32 -11.17 -26.07
C PRO A 126 -17.80 -9.71 -25.94
N TYR A 127 -18.25 -9.33 -24.75
CA TYR A 127 -18.76 -7.99 -24.45
C TYR A 127 -17.67 -7.06 -23.90
N ILE A 128 -16.63 -7.60 -23.30
CA ILE A 128 -15.47 -6.84 -22.74
C ILE A 128 -14.68 -6.14 -23.84
N GLY A 129 -14.46 -6.79 -24.99
CA GLY A 129 -13.72 -6.22 -26.14
C GLY A 129 -14.44 -5.11 -26.91
N LEU A 130 -15.75 -4.93 -26.71
CA LEU A 130 -16.55 -3.89 -27.38
C LEU A 130 -16.50 -2.54 -26.69
N VAL A 131 -15.91 -2.47 -25.50
CA VAL A 131 -15.87 -1.28 -24.65
C VAL A 131 -14.85 -0.25 -25.12
N ASN A 132 -13.80 -0.66 -25.81
CA ASN A 132 -12.77 0.25 -26.34
C ASN A 132 -13.23 1.12 -27.54
N ASN A 133 -14.43 0.88 -28.10
CA ASN A 133 -14.99 1.68 -29.17
C ASN A 133 -16.49 1.91 -29.00
N GLN A 134 -16.89 2.76 -28.05
CA GLN A 134 -18.25 3.29 -27.92
C GLN A 134 -19.37 2.25 -27.71
N PHE A 135 -20.07 2.36 -26.58
CA PHE A 135 -21.29 1.68 -26.16
C PHE A 135 -21.13 0.37 -25.41
N VAL A 136 -21.38 0.46 -24.12
CA VAL A 136 -21.76 -0.70 -23.30
C VAL A 136 -23.26 -0.90 -23.44
N LYS A 137 -23.66 -2.04 -23.97
CA LYS A 137 -25.04 -2.48 -23.96
C LYS A 137 -25.09 -3.82 -23.24
N ILE A 138 -25.63 -3.84 -22.05
CA ILE A 138 -25.89 -5.08 -21.30
C ILE A 138 -27.28 -5.55 -21.73
N ILE A 139 -27.36 -6.80 -22.19
CA ILE A 139 -28.60 -7.45 -22.56
C ILE A 139 -28.93 -8.43 -21.45
N GLY A 140 -29.99 -8.14 -20.70
CA GLY A 140 -30.47 -8.91 -19.54
C GLY A 140 -30.17 -8.15 -18.24
N ASP A 141 -31.16 -7.35 -17.79
CA ASP A 141 -31.15 -6.48 -16.60
C ASP A 141 -30.07 -5.38 -16.50
N LYS A 142 -30.17 -4.48 -17.48
CA LYS A 142 -29.92 -3.04 -17.41
C LYS A 142 -28.59 -2.54 -16.88
N ILE A 143 -27.64 -2.22 -17.76
CA ILE A 143 -26.87 -0.97 -17.66
C ILE A 143 -26.55 -0.48 -19.06
N VAL A 144 -26.82 0.80 -19.35
CA VAL A 144 -26.44 1.48 -20.58
C VAL A 144 -25.59 2.68 -20.15
N TYR A 145 -24.34 2.73 -20.56
CA TYR A 145 -23.51 3.93 -20.41
C TYR A 145 -23.15 4.49 -21.79
N GLN A 146 -23.32 5.78 -21.92
CA GLN A 146 -22.92 6.55 -23.07
C GLN A 146 -21.97 7.65 -22.58
N GLY A 147 -20.69 7.56 -22.85
CA GLY A 147 -19.69 8.55 -22.40
C GLY A 147 -18.65 8.81 -23.48
N ARG A 148 -18.34 10.08 -23.70
CA ARG A 148 -17.31 10.58 -24.61
C ARG A 148 -15.97 10.70 -23.89
N ASN A 149 -14.90 10.42 -24.66
CA ASN A 149 -13.50 10.85 -24.55
C ASN A 149 -12.46 9.87 -24.03
N ASN A 150 -11.68 9.44 -24.97
CA ASN A 150 -10.26 9.09 -25.04
C ASN A 150 -9.42 9.26 -23.75
N PHE A 151 -9.16 8.16 -23.06
CA PHE A 151 -7.90 7.91 -22.37
C PHE A 151 -7.56 6.44 -22.59
N ILE A 152 -6.56 6.19 -23.41
CA ILE A 152 -5.91 4.90 -23.56
C ILE A 152 -4.81 4.87 -22.49
N MET A 153 -4.95 4.02 -21.50
CA MET A 153 -3.83 3.62 -20.62
C MET A 153 -3.55 2.14 -20.86
N ASP A 154 -2.40 1.86 -21.42
CA ASP A 154 -1.84 0.51 -21.50
C ASP A 154 -1.63 0.01 -20.05
N ASP A 155 -2.18 -1.16 -19.72
CA ASP A 155 -2.16 -1.85 -18.43
C ASP A 155 -3.12 -1.37 -17.31
N ASP A 156 -3.89 -0.30 -17.49
CA ASP A 156 -4.93 0.09 -16.54
C ASP A 156 -6.31 -0.40 -17.00
N PHE A 157 -6.91 -1.25 -16.16
CA PHE A 157 -8.30 -1.64 -16.29
C PHE A 157 -9.17 -0.39 -16.39
N SER A 158 -10.01 -0.34 -17.38
CA SER A 158 -10.99 0.74 -17.48
C SER A 158 -11.92 0.67 -16.26
N LEU A 159 -12.44 1.82 -15.83
CA LEU A 159 -13.48 1.93 -14.80
C LEU A 159 -14.62 0.91 -15.03
N LEU A 160 -14.87 0.61 -16.27
CA LEU A 160 -15.90 -0.31 -16.72
C LEU A 160 -15.59 -1.77 -16.37
N ASP A 161 -14.32 -2.15 -16.42
CA ASP A 161 -13.88 -3.51 -16.08
C ASP A 161 -14.02 -3.75 -14.59
N ALA A 162 -13.75 -2.72 -13.79
CA ALA A 162 -13.98 -2.76 -12.36
C ALA A 162 -15.48 -2.83 -12.02
N ILE A 163 -16.33 -2.08 -12.72
CA ILE A 163 -17.79 -2.13 -12.54
C ILE A 163 -18.35 -3.48 -12.99
N LEU A 164 -17.88 -4.01 -14.11
CA LEU A 164 -18.30 -5.35 -14.59
C LEU A 164 -17.86 -6.43 -13.61
N ALA A 165 -16.65 -6.36 -13.10
CA ALA A 165 -16.17 -7.30 -12.11
C ALA A 165 -16.98 -7.22 -10.80
N ASP A 166 -17.25 -6.01 -10.29
CA ASP A 166 -18.08 -5.81 -9.09
C ASP A 166 -19.52 -6.33 -9.29
N GLN A 167 -20.10 -6.14 -10.47
CA GLN A 167 -21.42 -6.65 -10.82
C GLN A 167 -21.46 -8.17 -10.99
N LEU A 168 -20.43 -8.77 -11.60
CA LEU A 168 -20.33 -10.21 -11.74
C LEU A 168 -20.22 -10.90 -10.39
N PHE A 169 -19.54 -10.28 -9.43
CA PHE A 169 -19.42 -10.77 -8.06
C PHE A 169 -20.68 -10.53 -7.22
N LYS A 170 -21.70 -9.81 -7.74
CA LYS A 170 -23.03 -9.54 -7.12
C LYS A 170 -22.96 -9.03 -5.65
N GLN A 171 -21.86 -8.45 -5.25
CA GLN A 171 -21.67 -7.99 -3.87
C GLN A 171 -21.49 -6.49 -3.84
N LYS A 172 -22.32 -5.82 -3.04
CA LYS A 172 -22.37 -4.37 -2.89
C LYS A 172 -21.11 -3.72 -2.28
N ASN A 173 -20.15 -4.49 -1.77
CA ASN A 173 -18.98 -3.97 -1.07
C ASN A 173 -17.70 -4.47 -1.71
N SER A 174 -16.94 -3.56 -2.22
CA SER A 174 -15.54 -3.59 -2.69
C SER A 174 -14.80 -4.93 -2.58
N PHE A 175 -15.08 -5.83 -3.51
CA PHE A 175 -14.22 -6.99 -3.77
C PHE A 175 -12.91 -6.55 -4.41
N LEU A 176 -12.93 -5.41 -5.10
CA LEU A 176 -11.79 -4.86 -5.80
C LEU A 176 -11.22 -3.67 -5.03
N GLU A 177 -9.98 -3.81 -4.61
CA GLU A 177 -9.15 -2.72 -4.12
C GLU A 177 -8.03 -2.47 -5.13
N LYS A 178 -7.82 -1.21 -5.53
CA LYS A 178 -6.67 -0.85 -6.34
C LYS A 178 -5.42 -0.90 -5.48
N ASN A 179 -4.49 -1.78 -5.81
CA ASN A 179 -3.26 -1.94 -5.05
C ASN A 179 -2.17 -1.00 -5.60
N ILE A 180 -1.64 -0.15 -4.73
CA ILE A 180 -0.60 0.82 -5.05
C ILE A 180 0.63 0.48 -4.21
N TYR A 181 1.67 -0.03 -4.86
CA TYR A 181 2.91 -0.40 -4.18
C TYR A 181 3.92 0.74 -4.28
N ILE A 182 4.38 1.22 -3.13
CA ILE A 182 5.39 2.28 -2.98
C ILE A 182 6.64 1.62 -2.38
N PRO A 183 7.63 1.23 -3.20
CA PRO A 183 8.80 0.49 -2.75
C PRO A 183 9.78 1.37 -1.96
N ALA A 184 10.68 0.75 -1.22
CA ALA A 184 11.92 1.38 -0.79
C ALA A 184 12.80 1.72 -2.02
N GLY A 185 13.69 2.71 -1.92
CA GLY A 185 14.57 3.12 -3.03
C GLY A 185 13.87 3.91 -4.15
N ARG A 186 12.74 4.50 -3.85
CA ARG A 186 11.98 5.36 -4.78
C ARG A 186 12.68 6.65 -5.15
N SER A 187 13.74 7.06 -4.44
CA SER A 187 14.68 8.12 -4.84
C SER A 187 15.30 7.91 -6.23
N PHE A 188 15.36 6.66 -6.69
CA PHE A 188 15.77 6.33 -8.04
C PHE A 188 15.02 7.15 -9.11
N PHE A 189 13.72 7.39 -8.90
CA PHE A 189 12.89 8.15 -9.84
C PHE A 189 13.17 9.65 -9.82
N ALA A 190 13.68 10.19 -8.71
CA ALA A 190 14.13 11.58 -8.64
C ALA A 190 15.26 11.86 -9.62
N THR A 191 16.17 10.90 -9.80
CA THR A 191 17.34 11.01 -10.67
C THR A 191 16.99 10.81 -12.15
N LEU A 192 15.99 10.00 -12.46
CA LEU A 192 15.63 9.68 -13.85
C LEU A 192 14.86 10.81 -14.56
N GLY A 193 14.13 11.65 -13.82
CA GLY A 193 13.35 12.75 -14.39
C GLY A 193 12.45 12.30 -15.55
N ASN A 194 12.61 12.89 -16.74
CA ASN A 194 11.85 12.56 -17.95
C ASN A 194 12.29 11.25 -18.62
N ASN A 195 13.39 10.63 -18.19
CA ASN A 195 13.94 9.44 -18.81
C ASN A 195 13.36 8.12 -18.26
N ILE A 196 12.37 8.19 -17.38
CA ILE A 196 11.76 7.00 -16.73
C ILE A 196 11.29 5.98 -17.77
N PHE A 197 10.58 6.40 -18.81
CA PHE A 197 10.09 5.49 -19.85
C PHE A 197 11.20 4.87 -20.68
N SER A 198 12.24 5.62 -21.00
CA SER A 198 13.41 5.09 -21.73
C SER A 198 14.11 4.03 -20.91
N PHE A 199 14.16 4.22 -19.59
CA PHE A 199 14.79 3.29 -18.66
C PHE A 199 13.95 2.01 -18.46
N ILE A 200 12.63 2.14 -18.30
CA ILE A 200 11.69 1.02 -18.16
C ILE A 200 11.71 0.12 -19.42
N ASN A 201 11.87 0.72 -20.60
CA ASN A 201 11.92 -0.01 -21.87
C ASN A 201 13.33 -0.53 -22.22
N SER A 202 14.33 -0.29 -21.37
CA SER A 202 15.69 -0.83 -21.56
C SER A 202 15.77 -2.31 -21.14
N GLU A 203 16.76 -3.04 -21.66
CA GLU A 203 17.04 -4.44 -21.26
C GLU A 203 17.59 -4.56 -19.83
N ILE A 204 17.65 -3.47 -19.06
CA ILE A 204 18.16 -3.45 -17.69
C ILE A 204 17.17 -4.18 -16.79
N LYS A 205 17.66 -5.16 -16.04
CA LYS A 205 16.84 -5.89 -15.06
C LYS A 205 16.56 -5.01 -13.85
N ILE A 206 15.35 -4.43 -13.80
CA ILE A 206 14.85 -3.60 -12.70
C ILE A 206 13.86 -4.43 -11.87
N ASP A 207 13.78 -4.15 -10.57
CA ASP A 207 12.78 -4.77 -9.68
C ASP A 207 11.35 -4.50 -10.19
N TYR A 208 10.49 -5.51 -10.11
CA TYR A 208 9.11 -5.46 -10.58
C TYR A 208 8.32 -4.29 -9.97
N PHE A 209 8.49 -4.05 -8.67
CA PHE A 209 7.75 -3.00 -7.96
C PHE A 209 8.29 -1.60 -8.23
N LEU A 210 9.59 -1.47 -8.50
CA LEU A 210 10.13 -0.21 -8.99
C LEU A 210 9.54 0.16 -10.35
N ILE A 211 9.44 -0.78 -11.28
CA ILE A 211 8.81 -0.52 -12.58
C ILE A 211 7.35 -0.12 -12.41
N LEU A 212 6.60 -0.86 -11.59
CA LEU A 212 5.18 -0.60 -11.34
C LEU A 212 4.98 0.80 -10.73
N PHE A 213 5.77 1.12 -9.69
CA PHE A 213 5.72 2.41 -9.03
C PHE A 213 6.11 3.55 -9.97
N GLY A 214 7.14 3.37 -10.80
CA GLY A 214 7.57 4.38 -11.77
C GLY A 214 6.49 4.75 -12.76
N LYS A 215 5.75 3.77 -13.27
CA LYS A 215 4.58 3.99 -14.14
C LYS A 215 3.49 4.79 -13.41
N THR A 216 3.14 4.37 -12.18
CA THR A 216 2.15 5.04 -11.34
C THR A 216 2.57 6.48 -11.05
N TYR A 217 3.81 6.69 -10.60
CA TYR A 217 4.33 8.02 -10.27
C TYR A 217 4.32 8.95 -11.49
N GLN A 218 4.76 8.45 -12.65
CA GLN A 218 4.77 9.23 -13.88
C GLN A 218 3.36 9.67 -14.32
N SER A 219 2.38 8.76 -14.26
CA SER A 219 1.00 9.10 -14.63
C SER A 219 0.37 10.11 -13.68
N ILE A 220 0.79 10.08 -12.41
CA ILE A 220 0.24 10.93 -11.36
C ILE A 220 0.90 12.32 -11.30
N ARG A 221 2.21 12.44 -11.51
CA ARG A 221 2.94 13.68 -11.20
C ARG A 221 2.50 14.88 -12.07
N GLU A 222 2.14 14.65 -13.33
CA GLU A 222 1.68 15.71 -14.23
C GLU A 222 0.37 16.34 -13.75
N ASP A 223 -0.58 15.50 -13.34
CA ASP A 223 -1.84 15.95 -12.80
C ASP A 223 -1.73 16.57 -11.39
N TYR A 224 -0.69 16.24 -10.60
CA TYR A 224 -0.45 16.79 -9.27
C TYR A 224 -0.36 18.33 -9.27
N TYR A 225 0.18 18.92 -10.31
CA TYR A 225 0.31 20.37 -10.43
C TYR A 225 -1.04 21.07 -10.55
N TYR A 226 -1.98 20.55 -11.35
CA TYR A 226 -3.29 21.16 -11.61
C TYR A 226 -4.21 21.15 -10.37
N TRP A 227 -4.15 20.10 -9.57
CA TRP A 227 -5.04 19.95 -8.42
C TRP A 227 -4.58 20.67 -7.16
N ARG A 228 -3.32 21.07 -7.11
CA ARG A 228 -2.73 21.69 -5.92
C ARG A 228 -3.28 23.09 -5.63
N GLU A 229 -3.77 23.81 -6.61
CA GLU A 229 -4.23 25.19 -6.45
C GLU A 229 -5.67 25.31 -5.97
N GLU A 230 -6.55 24.33 -6.22
CA GLU A 230 -7.99 24.51 -6.04
C GLU A 230 -8.58 24.09 -4.69
N ASN A 231 -7.99 23.16 -3.89
CA ASN A 231 -8.72 22.57 -2.75
C ASN A 231 -7.89 22.12 -1.54
N LYS A 232 -6.79 22.76 -1.17
CA LYS A 232 -6.00 22.19 -0.07
C LYS A 232 -6.09 22.93 1.23
N GLU A 233 -6.49 22.17 2.24
CA GLU A 233 -6.48 22.57 3.63
C GLU A 233 -5.09 23.03 4.06
N LYS A 234 -5.03 24.13 4.80
CA LYS A 234 -3.80 24.71 5.33
C LYS A 234 -2.93 23.69 6.10
N ARG A 235 -3.58 22.70 6.71
CA ARG A 235 -2.91 21.65 7.50
C ARG A 235 -2.08 20.71 6.62
N LEU A 236 -2.62 20.19 5.51
CA LEU A 236 -1.88 19.32 4.60
C LEU A 236 -0.68 20.05 4.00
N LYS A 237 -0.87 21.29 3.58
CA LYS A 237 0.23 22.14 3.09
C LYS A 237 1.33 22.27 4.13
N TYR A 238 0.97 22.53 5.40
CA TYR A 238 1.93 22.61 6.49
C TYR A 238 2.69 21.30 6.69
N ILE A 239 1.97 20.14 6.72
CA ILE A 239 2.59 18.82 6.86
C ILE A 239 3.61 18.58 5.75
N ILE A 240 3.21 18.83 4.49
CA ILE A 240 4.07 18.63 3.32
C ILE A 240 5.32 19.50 3.41
N GLU A 241 5.16 20.80 3.73
CA GLU A 241 6.28 21.71 3.88
C GLU A 241 7.24 21.26 5.00
N LYS A 242 6.72 20.63 6.06
CA LYS A 242 7.55 20.07 7.16
C LYS A 242 8.30 18.82 6.75
N ILE A 243 7.75 17.99 5.87
CA ILE A 243 8.42 16.78 5.40
C ILE A 243 9.54 17.13 4.41
N ILE A 244 9.24 17.97 3.39
CA ILE A 244 10.19 18.25 2.29
C ILE A 244 10.98 19.56 2.45
N GLY A 245 10.76 20.32 3.52
CA GLY A 245 11.47 21.57 3.78
C GLY A 245 11.18 22.69 2.77
N GLY A 246 10.03 22.66 2.12
CA GLY A 246 9.61 23.62 1.11
C GLY A 246 8.31 23.24 0.42
N GLN A 247 8.03 23.87 -0.71
CA GLN A 247 6.90 23.58 -1.58
C GLN A 247 7.37 22.79 -2.80
N SER A 248 6.63 21.79 -3.22
CA SER A 248 6.90 21.08 -4.46
C SER A 248 6.27 21.82 -5.64
N LEU A 249 6.96 21.83 -6.78
CA LEU A 249 6.52 22.40 -8.04
C LEU A 249 6.90 21.43 -9.16
N PHE A 250 5.96 21.10 -10.05
CA PHE A 250 6.24 20.35 -11.27
C PHE A 250 6.24 21.32 -12.45
N GLU A 251 7.37 21.44 -13.15
CA GLU A 251 7.53 22.37 -14.25
C GLU A 251 8.52 21.82 -15.29
N ASN A 252 8.17 21.92 -16.57
CA ASN A 252 8.98 21.45 -17.69
C ASN A 252 9.38 19.96 -17.57
N GLY A 253 8.46 19.12 -17.07
CA GLY A 253 8.70 17.70 -16.90
C GLY A 253 9.59 17.31 -15.72
N GLN A 254 9.91 18.25 -14.82
CA GLN A 254 10.76 18.04 -13.66
C GLN A 254 10.08 18.45 -12.37
N ASP A 255 10.40 17.72 -11.30
CA ASP A 255 9.97 18.04 -9.95
C ASP A 255 10.99 19.00 -9.30
N TRP A 256 10.49 20.03 -8.67
CA TRP A 256 11.25 21.06 -7.99
C TRP A 256 10.79 21.22 -6.55
N ILE A 257 11.73 21.56 -5.68
CA ILE A 257 11.45 22.01 -4.32
C ILE A 257 11.81 23.48 -4.21
N VAL A 258 10.85 24.30 -3.77
CA VAL A 258 10.98 25.75 -3.64
C VAL A 258 10.86 26.13 -2.18
N ASN A 259 11.83 26.88 -1.68
CA ASN A 259 11.83 27.43 -0.32
C ASN A 259 12.38 28.88 -0.34
N GLN A 260 12.53 29.48 0.83
CA GLN A 260 13.03 30.85 0.97
C GLN A 260 14.45 31.05 0.42
N ARG A 261 15.25 29.98 0.27
CA ARG A 261 16.64 30.03 -0.21
C ARG A 261 16.76 29.87 -1.72
N GLY A 262 15.68 29.46 -2.38
CA GLY A 262 15.65 29.26 -3.82
C GLY A 262 14.88 28.02 -4.28
N LYS A 263 15.18 27.61 -5.50
CA LYS A 263 14.55 26.47 -6.19
C LYS A 263 15.64 25.43 -6.48
N ILE A 264 15.41 24.19 -6.07
CA ILE A 264 16.31 23.05 -6.32
C ILE A 264 15.55 21.96 -7.07
N SER A 265 16.19 21.33 -8.06
CA SER A 265 15.66 20.14 -8.72
C SER A 265 15.58 18.99 -7.73
N LEU A 266 14.53 18.14 -7.83
CA LEU A 266 14.42 16.94 -7.00
C LEU A 266 15.63 16.01 -7.17
N ALA A 267 16.22 15.95 -8.37
CA ALA A 267 17.43 15.16 -8.64
C ALA A 267 18.64 15.60 -7.80
N ASP A 268 18.73 16.91 -7.47
CA ASP A 268 19.81 17.51 -6.69
C ASP A 268 19.41 17.74 -5.21
N ALA A 269 18.20 17.35 -4.84
CA ALA A 269 17.68 17.52 -3.49
C ALA A 269 18.27 16.47 -2.51
N SER A 270 18.02 16.67 -1.21
CA SER A 270 18.45 15.69 -0.20
C SER A 270 17.75 14.33 -0.36
N SER A 271 18.39 13.24 0.09
CA SER A 271 17.84 11.88 0.02
C SER A 271 16.44 11.80 0.65
N GLY A 272 16.22 12.47 1.81
CA GLY A 272 14.92 12.52 2.45
C GLY A 272 13.84 13.18 1.59
N GLN A 273 14.19 14.23 0.83
CA GLN A 273 13.27 14.88 -0.11
C GLN A 273 12.98 13.99 -1.33
N GLN A 274 14.00 13.33 -1.86
CA GLN A 274 13.88 12.40 -3.00
C GLN A 274 13.02 11.19 -2.65
N GLU A 275 13.11 10.68 -1.42
CA GLU A 275 12.29 9.56 -0.94
C GLU A 275 10.85 9.99 -0.59
N SER A 276 10.65 11.18 -0.02
CA SER A 276 9.35 11.59 0.51
C SER A 276 8.42 12.15 -0.55
N LEU A 277 8.92 12.93 -1.51
CA LEU A 277 8.06 13.59 -2.49
C LEU A 277 7.24 12.61 -3.34
N PRO A 278 7.78 11.48 -3.80
CA PRO A 278 6.98 10.47 -4.49
C PRO A 278 5.85 9.88 -3.64
N ILE A 279 6.09 9.60 -2.34
CA ILE A 279 5.03 9.13 -1.42
C ILE A 279 3.94 10.20 -1.30
N ILE A 280 4.33 11.45 -1.00
CA ILE A 280 3.41 12.56 -0.85
C ILE A 280 2.55 12.72 -2.10
N THR A 281 3.17 12.68 -3.28
CA THR A 281 2.47 12.81 -4.56
C THR A 281 1.44 11.71 -4.74
N VAL A 282 1.78 10.46 -4.47
CA VAL A 282 0.86 9.33 -4.61
C VAL A 282 -0.27 9.39 -3.58
N LEU A 283 0.02 9.64 -2.30
CA LEU A 283 -1.00 9.72 -1.25
C LEU A 283 -1.99 10.85 -1.46
N LEU A 284 -1.54 12.00 -1.95
CA LEU A 284 -2.42 13.16 -2.16
C LEU A 284 -3.34 13.00 -3.37
N LYS A 285 -3.00 12.14 -4.32
CA LYS A 285 -3.71 12.08 -5.59
C LYS A 285 -4.56 10.86 -5.79
N SER A 286 -4.13 9.75 -5.21
CA SER A 286 -4.81 8.49 -5.41
C SER A 286 -6.32 8.55 -5.08
N PRO A 287 -6.79 9.30 -4.07
CA PRO A 287 -8.22 9.45 -3.81
C PRO A 287 -9.00 10.14 -4.94
N TYR A 288 -8.33 11.01 -5.72
CA TYR A 288 -8.97 11.83 -6.74
C TYR A 288 -8.88 11.25 -8.16
N PHE A 289 -7.96 10.30 -8.39
CA PHE A 289 -7.71 9.76 -9.74
C PHE A 289 -8.88 8.98 -10.32
N HIS A 290 -9.74 8.48 -9.47
CA HIS A 290 -10.86 7.68 -9.91
C HIS A 290 -12.14 8.20 -9.29
N HIS A 291 -13.01 8.77 -10.11
CA HIS A 291 -14.45 8.79 -9.84
C HIS A 291 -15.00 7.36 -9.70
N SER A 292 -14.12 6.41 -9.39
CA SER A 292 -14.43 4.99 -9.26
C SER A 292 -14.92 4.68 -7.85
N HIS A 293 -15.87 3.78 -7.77
CA HIS A 293 -16.41 3.21 -6.55
C HIS A 293 -15.44 2.19 -5.89
N ILE A 294 -14.12 2.30 -6.13
CA ILE A 294 -13.09 1.35 -5.71
C ILE A 294 -12.27 1.93 -4.58
N SER A 295 -12.03 1.11 -3.56
CA SER A 295 -11.10 1.42 -2.46
C SER A 295 -9.64 1.30 -2.93
N ASN A 296 -8.72 2.00 -2.26
CA ASN A 296 -7.29 1.84 -2.53
C ASN A 296 -6.62 1.10 -1.38
N HIS A 297 -5.68 0.22 -1.72
CA HIS A 297 -4.76 -0.38 -0.77
C HIS A 297 -3.34 0.08 -1.07
N PHE A 298 -2.77 0.87 -0.16
CA PHE A 298 -1.40 1.37 -0.28
C PHE A 298 -0.44 0.44 0.45
N ILE A 299 0.57 -0.01 -0.25
CA ILE A 299 1.66 -0.79 0.34
C ILE A 299 2.90 0.09 0.30
N ILE A 300 3.38 0.52 1.47
CA ILE A 300 4.46 1.49 1.62
C ILE A 300 5.63 0.84 2.34
N GLU A 301 6.74 0.69 1.64
CA GLU A 301 7.98 0.25 2.27
C GLU A 301 8.75 1.47 2.80
N GLU A 302 9.17 1.36 4.07
CA GLU A 302 10.05 2.31 4.75
C GLU A 302 9.69 3.78 4.50
N PRO A 303 8.48 4.24 4.92
CA PRO A 303 8.10 5.64 4.74
C PRO A 303 9.03 6.62 5.45
N GLU A 304 9.76 6.14 6.44
CA GLU A 304 10.74 6.88 7.23
C GLU A 304 12.10 7.09 6.55
N ALA A 305 12.36 6.44 5.41
CA ALA A 305 13.69 6.41 4.80
C ALA A 305 14.28 7.82 4.65
N HIS A 306 15.48 8.01 5.23
CA HIS A 306 16.22 9.27 5.26
C HIS A 306 15.52 10.48 5.91
N LEU A 307 14.45 10.24 6.69
CA LEU A 307 13.74 11.28 7.42
C LEU A 307 14.21 11.39 8.88
N PHE A 308 14.35 12.62 9.36
CA PHE A 308 14.54 12.90 10.78
C PHE A 308 13.28 12.49 11.58
N PRO A 309 13.40 12.04 12.85
CA PRO A 309 12.25 11.52 13.63
C PRO A 309 11.00 12.40 13.63
N GLN A 310 11.15 13.73 13.68
CA GLN A 310 10.01 14.63 13.61
C GLN A 310 9.30 14.58 12.24
N ALA A 311 10.05 14.46 11.15
CA ALA A 311 9.49 14.34 9.81
C ALA A 311 8.76 12.98 9.62
N GLN A 312 9.21 11.93 10.31
CA GLN A 312 8.52 10.63 10.36
C GLN A 312 7.13 10.74 11.01
N SER A 313 6.97 11.58 12.03
CA SER A 313 5.65 11.88 12.59
C SER A 313 4.74 12.57 11.56
N TYR A 314 5.27 13.49 10.76
CA TYR A 314 4.48 14.16 9.73
C TYR A 314 4.09 13.22 8.57
N ILE A 315 4.96 12.29 8.16
CA ILE A 315 4.57 11.31 7.14
C ILE A 315 3.48 10.35 7.67
N THR A 316 3.52 9.99 8.96
CA THR A 316 2.48 9.19 9.60
C THR A 316 1.14 9.95 9.65
N GLN A 317 1.16 11.25 9.96
CA GLN A 317 -0.04 12.10 9.91
C GLN A 317 -0.60 12.21 8.49
N LEU A 318 0.23 12.29 7.46
CA LEU A 318 -0.21 12.29 6.07
C LEU A 318 -0.87 10.96 5.68
N ILE A 319 -0.29 9.83 6.10
CA ILE A 319 -0.88 8.49 5.88
C ILE A 319 -2.23 8.38 6.59
N SER A 320 -2.32 8.85 7.84
CA SER A 320 -3.56 8.84 8.60
C SER A 320 -4.63 9.77 8.01
N ASN A 321 -4.23 10.90 7.45
CA ASN A 321 -5.14 11.77 6.73
C ASN A 321 -5.70 11.07 5.48
N ALA A 322 -4.85 10.39 4.71
CA ALA A 322 -5.28 9.60 3.55
C ALA A 322 -6.16 8.39 3.96
N TYR A 323 -5.94 7.79 5.15
CA TYR A 323 -6.80 6.75 5.73
C TYR A 323 -8.20 7.29 6.03
N ASN A 324 -8.33 8.53 6.51
CA ASN A 324 -9.60 9.16 6.82
C ASN A 324 -10.29 9.77 5.58
N GLU A 325 -9.57 10.01 4.48
CA GLU A 325 -10.18 10.40 3.20
C GLU A 325 -11.08 9.28 2.68
N GLY A 326 -12.31 9.58 2.36
CA GLY A 326 -13.31 8.60 1.88
C GLY A 326 -14.38 8.24 2.90
N ILE A 327 -14.21 8.54 4.20
CA ILE A 327 -15.21 8.25 5.23
C ILE A 327 -16.40 9.23 5.15
N GLY A 328 -16.31 10.35 4.41
CA GLY A 328 -17.29 11.43 4.48
C GLY A 328 -17.96 11.89 3.19
N LEU A 329 -17.69 11.28 2.03
CA LEU A 329 -18.09 11.87 0.74
C LEU A 329 -19.50 11.51 0.24
N SER A 330 -20.26 10.62 0.87
CA SER A 330 -21.71 10.50 0.74
C SER A 330 -22.28 9.45 1.71
N SER A 331 -23.34 9.81 2.40
CA SER A 331 -24.14 8.93 3.28
C SER A 331 -24.90 7.81 2.52
N ASP A 332 -24.81 7.75 1.21
CA ASP A 332 -25.64 6.88 0.36
C ASP A 332 -24.87 5.87 -0.50
N ILE A 333 -23.53 5.85 -0.46
CA ILE A 333 -22.73 4.88 -1.19
C ILE A 333 -21.78 4.19 -0.21
N ASP A 334 -22.03 2.92 0.06
CA ASP A 334 -21.28 2.04 0.98
C ASP A 334 -19.76 2.28 0.96
N GLY A 335 -19.27 2.85 2.05
CA GLY A 335 -17.98 2.72 2.67
C GLY A 335 -16.75 2.54 1.78
N ARG A 336 -16.38 3.52 0.96
CA ARG A 336 -15.02 3.55 0.40
C ARG A 336 -14.06 3.93 1.50
N PHE A 337 -12.97 3.21 1.55
CA PHE A 337 -11.90 3.52 2.49
C PHE A 337 -10.56 3.16 1.87
N ASN A 338 -9.55 3.94 2.22
CA ASN A 338 -8.18 3.57 1.95
C ASN A 338 -7.68 2.61 3.03
N SER A 339 -6.91 1.61 2.62
CA SER A 339 -6.23 0.67 3.49
C SER A 339 -4.72 0.70 3.26
N PHE A 340 -3.93 0.31 4.26
CA PHE A 340 -2.48 0.48 4.25
C PHE A 340 -1.77 -0.77 4.76
N THR A 341 -0.69 -1.13 4.10
CA THR A 341 0.34 -2.05 4.59
C THR A 341 1.67 -1.32 4.62
N ILE A 342 2.27 -1.19 5.79
CA ILE A 342 3.47 -0.37 6.01
C ILE A 342 4.55 -1.24 6.61
N THR A 343 5.70 -1.30 5.96
CA THR A 343 6.90 -1.90 6.55
C THR A 343 7.82 -0.81 7.05
N THR A 344 8.38 -1.00 8.23
CA THR A 344 9.25 0.00 8.87
C THR A 344 10.39 -0.63 9.67
N HIS A 345 11.47 0.11 9.85
CA HIS A 345 12.53 -0.17 10.80
C HIS A 345 12.51 0.82 11.98
N SER A 346 11.64 1.82 11.91
CA SER A 346 11.65 2.95 12.83
C SER A 346 10.64 2.80 13.97
N PRO A 347 11.09 2.82 15.22
CA PRO A 347 10.18 2.91 16.36
C PRO A 347 9.38 4.22 16.38
N TYR A 348 9.88 5.28 15.75
CA TYR A 348 9.18 6.58 15.70
C TYR A 348 7.90 6.54 14.87
N ILE A 349 7.84 5.70 13.83
CA ILE A 349 6.60 5.45 13.08
C ILE A 349 5.54 4.82 13.99
N LEU A 350 5.91 3.80 14.79
CA LEU A 350 4.97 3.17 15.73
C LEU A 350 4.51 4.15 16.81
N THR A 351 5.44 4.93 17.37
CA THR A 351 5.10 5.96 18.37
C THR A 351 4.16 7.01 17.80
N ALA A 352 4.38 7.42 16.56
CA ALA A 352 3.49 8.37 15.89
C ALA A 352 2.09 7.77 15.69
N PHE A 353 1.98 6.52 15.24
CA PHE A 353 0.68 5.81 15.16
C PHE A 353 0.01 5.67 16.52
N ASN A 354 0.77 5.35 17.59
CA ASN A 354 0.20 5.26 18.94
C ASN A 354 -0.45 6.57 19.40
N ASN A 355 0.15 7.72 19.08
CA ASN A 355 -0.47 9.01 19.39
C ASN A 355 -1.81 9.20 18.65
N LEU A 356 -1.89 8.78 17.39
CA LEU A 356 -3.11 8.90 16.57
C LEU A 356 -4.18 7.89 17.00
N ILE A 357 -3.78 6.68 17.40
CA ILE A 357 -4.66 5.65 17.98
C ILE A 357 -5.19 6.11 19.34
N GLN A 358 -4.32 6.65 20.20
CA GLN A 358 -4.73 7.18 21.52
C GLN A 358 -5.73 8.32 21.36
N ALA A 359 -5.55 9.20 20.38
CA ALA A 359 -6.54 10.23 20.07
C ALA A 359 -7.89 9.60 19.66
N GLY A 360 -7.88 8.48 18.93
CA GLY A 360 -9.07 7.68 18.61
C GLY A 360 -9.75 7.10 19.86
N ASN A 361 -8.96 6.53 20.76
CA ASN A 361 -9.45 6.00 22.03
C ASN A 361 -10.10 7.11 22.89
N VAL A 362 -9.47 8.30 22.95
CA VAL A 362 -10.04 9.46 23.65
C VAL A 362 -11.34 9.91 23.00
N ALA A 363 -11.38 9.99 21.67
CA ALA A 363 -12.58 10.40 20.93
C ALA A 363 -13.78 9.46 21.14
N GLN A 364 -13.53 8.17 21.39
CA GLN A 364 -14.54 7.15 21.65
C GLN A 364 -14.87 7.00 23.14
N SER A 365 -14.11 7.64 24.02
CA SER A 365 -14.28 7.50 25.47
C SER A 365 -15.56 8.22 25.93
N LYS A 366 -16.39 7.51 26.68
CA LYS A 366 -17.57 8.08 27.33
C LYS A 366 -17.23 9.12 28.41
N ASN A 367 -16.01 9.08 28.94
CA ASN A 367 -15.55 9.94 30.01
C ASN A 367 -14.99 11.28 29.52
N TYR A 368 -14.75 11.42 28.22
CA TYR A 368 -14.21 12.65 27.64
C TYR A 368 -15.21 13.23 26.62
N GLN A 369 -15.67 14.44 26.86
CA GLN A 369 -16.73 15.07 26.06
C GLN A 369 -16.25 16.30 25.26
N ASN A 370 -15.06 16.83 25.54
CA ASN A 370 -14.57 18.03 24.89
C ASN A 370 -13.77 17.72 23.62
N LEU A 371 -14.47 17.24 22.58
CA LEU A 371 -13.85 16.89 21.31
C LEU A 371 -13.17 18.08 20.61
N GLU A 372 -13.62 19.32 20.85
CA GLU A 372 -12.98 20.51 20.28
C GLU A 372 -11.56 20.70 20.82
N GLU A 373 -11.32 20.40 22.10
CA GLU A 373 -9.99 20.45 22.70
C GLU A 373 -9.09 19.32 22.16
N LEU A 374 -9.63 18.11 22.05
CA LEU A 374 -8.92 16.98 21.43
C LEU A 374 -8.47 17.33 20.01
N TYR A 375 -9.34 17.90 19.18
CA TYR A 375 -9.05 18.22 17.79
C TYR A 375 -8.05 19.39 17.60
N LYS A 376 -7.78 20.16 18.65
CA LYS A 376 -6.67 21.11 18.67
C LYS A 376 -5.30 20.42 18.86
N VAL A 377 -5.27 19.26 19.52
CA VAL A 377 -4.08 18.46 19.76
C VAL A 377 -3.81 17.53 18.58
N VAL A 378 -4.81 16.73 18.19
CA VAL A 378 -4.79 15.84 17.02
C VAL A 378 -6.03 16.15 16.17
N PRO A 379 -5.84 16.68 14.95
CA PRO A 379 -6.94 16.96 14.05
C PRO A 379 -7.81 15.72 13.80
N LYS A 380 -9.11 15.92 13.63
CA LYS A 380 -10.07 14.84 13.40
C LYS A 380 -9.67 13.92 12.24
N ASP A 381 -9.15 14.53 11.18
CA ASP A 381 -8.75 13.81 9.95
C ASP A 381 -7.42 13.03 10.10
N GLU A 382 -6.77 13.10 11.26
CA GLU A 382 -5.55 12.36 11.57
C GLU A 382 -5.78 11.24 12.60
N ILE A 383 -6.99 11.10 13.15
CA ILE A 383 -7.31 10.09 14.17
C ILE A 383 -7.39 8.69 13.55
N VAL A 384 -6.83 7.70 14.25
CA VAL A 384 -6.85 6.30 13.85
C VAL A 384 -7.68 5.48 14.83
N ASN A 385 -8.55 4.60 14.31
CA ASN A 385 -9.30 3.66 15.13
C ASN A 385 -8.44 2.42 15.42
N PHE A 386 -8.28 2.05 16.68
CA PHE A 386 -7.53 0.85 17.10
C PHE A 386 -8.04 -0.45 16.44
N ASP A 387 -9.35 -0.61 16.32
CA ASP A 387 -9.94 -1.82 15.75
C ASP A 387 -9.58 -2.02 14.26
N ASP A 388 -9.18 -0.96 13.58
CA ASP A 388 -8.72 -0.96 12.19
C ASP A 388 -7.21 -1.24 12.04
N VAL A 389 -6.47 -1.42 13.14
CA VAL A 389 -5.01 -1.58 13.13
C VAL A 389 -4.62 -3.02 13.40
N SER A 390 -3.66 -3.53 12.66
CA SER A 390 -2.82 -4.68 13.03
C SER A 390 -1.36 -4.26 13.06
N ALA A 391 -0.59 -4.76 14.02
CA ALA A 391 0.82 -4.46 14.14
C ALA A 391 1.60 -5.73 14.51
N TYR A 392 2.72 -5.95 13.80
CA TYR A 392 3.49 -7.17 13.92
C TYR A 392 4.98 -6.88 14.01
N PHE A 393 5.65 -7.60 14.89
CA PHE A 393 7.11 -7.75 14.85
C PHE A 393 7.46 -8.92 13.95
N VAL A 394 8.39 -8.67 13.02
CA VAL A 394 8.91 -9.67 12.08
C VAL A 394 10.37 -9.94 12.39
N GLY A 395 10.68 -11.13 12.82
CA GLY A 395 12.04 -11.52 13.19
C GLY A 395 12.19 -13.01 13.45
N ASN A 396 13.41 -13.53 13.25
CA ASN A 396 13.75 -14.92 13.48
C ASN A 396 12.78 -15.92 12.81
N GLY A 397 12.43 -15.66 11.56
CA GLY A 397 11.52 -16.53 10.78
C GLY A 397 10.05 -16.48 11.22
N THR A 398 9.69 -15.66 12.20
CA THR A 398 8.32 -15.60 12.77
C THR A 398 7.72 -14.20 12.69
N VAL A 399 6.40 -14.16 12.79
CA VAL A 399 5.61 -12.92 12.84
C VAL A 399 4.74 -12.96 14.09
N LYS A 400 4.87 -11.95 14.96
CA LYS A 400 4.16 -11.87 16.23
C LYS A 400 3.40 -10.58 16.35
N SER A 401 2.12 -10.64 16.75
CA SER A 401 1.35 -9.43 17.08
C SER A 401 2.03 -8.68 18.23
N ILE A 402 2.06 -7.36 18.07
CA ILE A 402 2.55 -6.41 19.09
C ILE A 402 1.45 -5.44 19.50
N LEU A 403 0.18 -5.84 19.37
CA LEU A 403 -0.94 -5.06 19.91
C LEU A 403 -1.16 -5.38 21.38
N ASP A 404 -1.38 -4.33 22.18
CA ASP A 404 -1.89 -4.41 23.53
C ASP A 404 -3.41 -4.18 23.49
N GLU A 405 -4.16 -5.28 23.61
CA GLU A 405 -5.62 -5.26 23.55
C GLU A 405 -6.28 -4.60 24.77
N GLU A 406 -5.58 -4.58 25.94
CA GLU A 406 -6.11 -3.95 27.14
C GLU A 406 -5.98 -2.43 27.08
N LEU A 407 -4.80 -1.96 26.68
CA LEU A 407 -4.53 -0.53 26.50
C LEU A 407 -5.05 0.01 25.15
N LYS A 408 -5.39 -0.86 24.22
CA LYS A 408 -5.75 -0.53 22.83
C LYS A 408 -4.69 0.33 22.14
N LEU A 409 -3.45 -0.13 22.19
CA LEU A 409 -2.27 0.53 21.64
C LEU A 409 -1.30 -0.51 21.03
N ILE A 410 -0.28 -0.03 20.35
CA ILE A 410 0.88 -0.83 19.96
C ILE A 410 1.79 -0.93 21.20
N ASP A 411 2.27 -2.13 21.54
CA ASP A 411 3.09 -2.39 22.71
C ASP A 411 4.38 -1.56 22.69
N ALA A 412 4.52 -0.68 23.68
CA ALA A 412 5.68 0.19 23.85
C ALA A 412 6.96 -0.58 24.20
N SER A 413 6.88 -1.78 24.75
CA SER A 413 8.06 -2.58 25.11
C SER A 413 8.94 -2.95 23.92
N PHE A 414 8.34 -3.10 22.73
CA PHE A 414 9.05 -3.29 21.47
C PHE A 414 9.72 -2.03 20.98
N ILE A 415 9.10 -0.87 21.23
CA ILE A 415 9.63 0.43 20.82
C ILE A 415 10.92 0.74 21.59
N ASP A 416 10.95 0.38 22.87
CA ASP A 416 12.04 0.75 23.79
C ASP A 416 13.17 -0.30 23.90
N SER A 417 13.02 -1.47 23.27
CA SER A 417 14.00 -2.57 23.45
C SER A 417 15.43 -2.17 23.04
N VAL A 418 15.59 -1.51 21.92
CA VAL A 418 16.91 -1.06 21.42
C VAL A 418 17.51 0.02 22.33
N SER A 419 16.70 0.96 22.80
CA SER A 419 17.14 2.01 23.73
C SER A 419 17.60 1.40 25.06
N ARG A 420 16.92 0.36 25.54
CA ARG A 420 17.33 -0.37 26.77
C ARG A 420 18.65 -1.10 26.61
N ASP A 421 18.90 -1.73 25.47
CA ASP A 421 20.16 -2.42 25.22
C ASP A 421 21.34 -1.44 25.23
N PHE A 422 21.20 -0.28 24.60
CA PHE A 422 22.21 0.77 24.67
C PHE A 422 22.38 1.32 26.09
N ALA A 423 21.28 1.55 26.81
CA ALA A 423 21.34 2.01 28.22
C ALA A 423 22.06 0.99 29.11
N ASN A 424 21.78 -0.31 28.95
CA ASN A 424 22.46 -1.38 29.69
C ASN A 424 23.97 -1.44 29.41
N VAL A 425 24.38 -1.22 28.16
CA VAL A 425 25.81 -1.16 27.81
C VAL A 425 26.45 0.08 28.44
N PHE A 426 25.80 1.23 28.36
CA PHE A 426 26.28 2.47 28.95
C PHE A 426 26.43 2.37 30.46
N GLU A 427 25.41 1.82 31.16
CA GLU A 427 25.46 1.58 32.61
C GLU A 427 26.64 0.70 33.01
N LYS A 428 26.88 -0.40 32.28
CA LYS A 428 28.05 -1.26 32.52
C LYS A 428 29.36 -0.52 32.36
N LEU A 429 29.48 0.38 31.36
CA LEU A 429 30.68 1.17 31.18
C LEU A 429 30.89 2.19 32.29
N VAL A 430 29.83 2.83 32.77
CA VAL A 430 29.91 3.73 33.96
C VAL A 430 30.36 2.98 35.20
N ILE A 431 29.79 1.79 35.47
CA ILE A 431 30.23 0.94 36.62
C ILE A 431 31.71 0.53 36.49
N MET A 432 32.19 0.26 35.27
CA MET A 432 33.61 -0.07 35.07
C MET A 432 34.53 1.13 35.31
N GLU A 433 34.10 2.35 34.99
CA GLU A 433 34.83 3.59 35.25
C GLU A 433 34.91 3.86 36.77
N GLU A 434 33.78 3.76 37.49
CA GLU A 434 33.71 3.99 38.94
C GLU A 434 34.49 2.95 39.75
N ASN A 435 34.66 1.71 39.28
CA ASN A 435 35.43 0.69 39.96
C ASN A 435 36.96 0.76 39.71
N ASN A 436 37.43 1.68 38.89
CA ASN A 436 38.86 1.90 38.64
C ASN A 436 39.44 3.13 39.36
N ASP A 437 38.62 3.88 40.14
CA ASP A 437 39.03 4.90 41.09
C ASP A 437 39.05 4.34 42.51
#